data_801d7a4a79a70f648e0d823278d7a9f6
#
_entry.id   801d7a4a79a70f648e0d823278d7a9f6
#
_cell.length_a   1.000
_cell.length_b   1.000
_cell.length_c   1.000
_cell.angle_alpha   90.00
_cell.angle_beta   90.00
_cell.angle_gamma   90.00
#
_symmetry.space_group_name_H-M   'P 1'
#
loop_
_entity.id
_entity.type
_entity.pdbx_description
1 polymer ?
#
loop_
_entity_poly.entity_id
_entity_poly.type
_entity_poly.pdbx_seq_one_letter_code
_entity_poly.pdbx_strand_id
1 'polypeptide(L)'
;MINKLLQITLITTMLFSYEINLGKSPNIQKKEVKPKVKIALLRDDAKELVIDKNTGLMWQDNIDAKTIRKNRKDAKQYCRSLVFAGYDDWYLPRLKELKSIVDESKFDPAIRYGFKNIQSNHYWSSSPNLSDIMNALNIDFKSGKTYNNTRKGKCYVRCVRGNYNRLI
;
A
#
# COMPACT_ATOMS: atom_id res chain seq x y z
N MET A 1 -2.87 83.94 39.70
CA MET A 1 -1.99 83.92 40.84
C MET A 1 -1.35 82.57 40.92
N ILE A 2 -0.02 82.60 40.94
CA ILE A 2 0.94 81.55 41.28
C ILE A 2 0.99 80.31 40.31
N ASN A 3 1.95 80.46 39.36
CA ASN A 3 2.63 79.45 38.63
C ASN A 3 3.43 78.52 39.56
N LYS A 4 3.32 77.23 39.35
CA LYS A 4 4.31 76.26 39.79
C LYS A 4 4.87 75.56 38.57
N LEU A 5 6.09 75.97 38.22
CA LEU A 5 6.95 75.24 37.29
C LEU A 5 7.30 73.89 37.89
N LEU A 6 6.99 72.88 37.17
CA LEU A 6 7.45 71.50 37.45
C LEU A 6 8.72 71.28 36.63
N GLN A 7 9.86 71.22 37.34
CA GLN A 7 11.12 70.79 36.72
C GLN A 7 11.06 69.29 36.39
N ILE A 8 11.17 68.98 35.10
CA ILE A 8 11.39 67.64 34.66
C ILE A 8 12.88 67.40 34.57
N THR A 9 13.41 66.68 35.54
CA THR A 9 14.77 66.15 35.50
C THR A 9 14.93 65.11 34.40
N LEU A 10 15.74 65.45 33.41
CA LEU A 10 16.19 64.51 32.40
C LEU A 10 17.12 63.46 33.01
N ILE A 11 16.66 62.26 33.22
CA ILE A 11 17.54 61.13 33.51
C ILE A 11 17.98 60.58 32.17
N THR A 12 19.17 60.90 31.75
CA THR A 12 19.87 60.30 30.63
C THR A 12 20.32 58.93 31.05
N THR A 13 19.52 57.93 30.75
CA THR A 13 19.95 56.55 30.79
C THR A 13 20.82 56.26 29.56
N MET A 14 22.11 56.11 29.77
CA MET A 14 23.00 55.49 28.76
C MET A 14 22.56 54.09 28.48
N LEU A 15 21.87 53.89 27.37
CA LEU A 15 21.66 52.57 26.79
C LEU A 15 22.97 52.17 26.15
N PHE A 16 23.72 51.31 26.84
CA PHE A 16 24.76 50.52 26.20
C PHE A 16 24.08 49.60 25.16
N SER A 17 24.16 49.97 23.90
CA SER A 17 23.80 49.06 22.79
C SER A 17 24.87 47.98 22.72
N TYR A 18 24.54 46.83 23.30
CA TYR A 18 25.28 45.61 23.08
C TYR A 18 24.91 45.08 21.69
N GLU A 19 25.71 45.43 20.69
CA GLU A 19 25.59 44.81 19.38
C GLU A 19 26.05 43.35 19.47
N ILE A 20 25.07 42.43 19.59
CA ILE A 20 25.33 41.03 19.39
C ILE A 20 25.60 40.84 17.91
N ASN A 21 26.86 40.70 17.54
CA ASN A 21 27.30 40.31 16.21
C ASN A 21 26.90 38.86 16.00
N LEU A 22 25.65 38.64 15.56
CA LEU A 22 25.17 37.35 15.10
C LEU A 22 25.89 37.05 13.80
N GLY A 23 27.04 36.37 13.94
CA GLY A 23 27.78 35.82 12.82
C GLY A 23 26.84 35.18 11.86
N LYS A 24 26.95 35.53 10.57
CA LYS A 24 26.18 34.96 9.48
C LYS A 24 26.15 33.43 9.62
N SER A 25 24.99 32.92 9.98
CA SER A 25 24.72 31.47 9.95
C SER A 25 25.09 30.95 8.56
N PRO A 26 25.93 29.91 8.43
CA PRO A 26 26.22 29.35 7.12
C PRO A 26 24.90 28.91 6.51
N ASN A 27 24.64 29.39 5.31
CA ASN A 27 23.45 29.06 4.53
C ASN A 27 23.48 27.54 4.22
N ILE A 28 23.03 26.74 5.20
CA ILE A 28 22.81 25.31 5.01
C ILE A 28 21.60 25.21 4.10
N GLN A 29 21.85 25.22 2.80
CA GLN A 29 20.86 24.77 1.83
C GLN A 29 20.53 23.32 2.21
N LYS A 30 19.44 23.13 2.97
CA LYS A 30 18.82 21.83 3.15
C LYS A 30 18.45 21.36 1.75
N LYS A 31 19.37 20.58 1.15
CA LYS A 31 19.07 19.85 -0.07
C LYS A 31 17.87 18.96 0.27
N GLU A 32 16.70 19.36 -0.23
CA GLU A 32 15.46 18.63 -0.03
C GLU A 32 15.67 17.25 -0.66
N VAL A 33 16.05 16.27 0.15
CA VAL A 33 16.15 14.89 -0.27
C VAL A 33 14.71 14.39 -0.41
N LYS A 34 14.15 14.58 -1.61
CA LYS A 34 12.87 13.96 -1.94
C LYS A 34 12.97 12.49 -1.59
N PRO A 35 12.09 11.96 -0.74
CA PRO A 35 12.14 10.55 -0.36
C PRO A 35 12.09 9.75 -1.67
N LYS A 36 13.11 8.92 -1.90
CA LYS A 36 13.17 8.02 -3.04
C LYS A 36 12.07 7.01 -2.84
N VAL A 37 10.89 7.26 -3.44
CA VAL A 37 9.73 6.36 -3.36
C VAL A 37 10.22 5.02 -3.87
N LYS A 38 10.44 4.08 -2.95
CA LYS A 38 10.83 2.72 -3.29
C LYS A 38 9.60 2.06 -3.92
N ILE A 39 9.51 2.08 -5.25
CA ILE A 39 8.42 1.41 -5.97
C ILE A 39 8.56 -0.08 -5.68
N ALA A 40 7.73 -0.58 -4.78
CA ALA A 40 7.74 -1.97 -4.37
C ALA A 40 7.06 -2.86 -5.41
N LEU A 41 6.06 -2.33 -6.12
CA LEU A 41 5.34 -3.04 -7.19
C LEU A 41 5.77 -2.50 -8.55
N LEU A 42 6.15 -3.40 -9.42
CA LEU A 42 6.51 -3.13 -10.81
C LEU A 42 5.52 -3.85 -11.73
N ARG A 43 4.88 -3.12 -12.63
CA ARG A 43 4.02 -3.72 -13.66
C ARG A 43 4.84 -4.03 -14.92
N ASP A 44 4.67 -5.22 -15.45
CA ASP A 44 5.09 -5.63 -16.80
C ASP A 44 3.84 -5.69 -17.68
N ASP A 45 3.63 -4.66 -18.49
CA ASP A 45 2.45 -4.57 -19.36
C ASP A 45 2.47 -5.59 -20.50
N ALA A 46 3.63 -5.97 -21.01
CA ALA A 46 3.76 -6.94 -22.09
C ALA A 46 3.38 -8.36 -21.63
N LYS A 47 3.66 -8.68 -20.38
CA LYS A 47 3.33 -9.97 -19.76
C LYS A 47 2.07 -9.92 -18.89
N GLU A 48 1.45 -8.75 -18.73
CA GLU A 48 0.29 -8.52 -17.87
C GLU A 48 0.50 -9.04 -16.43
N LEU A 49 1.66 -8.73 -15.87
CA LEU A 49 2.11 -9.12 -14.52
C LEU A 49 2.29 -7.91 -13.63
N VAL A 50 2.13 -8.14 -12.32
CA VAL A 50 2.64 -7.22 -11.28
C VAL A 50 3.63 -7.96 -10.41
N ILE A 51 4.84 -7.42 -10.29
CA ILE A 51 5.95 -8.00 -9.53
C ILE A 51 6.13 -7.19 -8.25
N ASP A 52 6.01 -7.85 -7.11
CA ASP A 52 6.36 -7.25 -5.82
C ASP A 52 7.82 -7.56 -5.49
N LYS A 53 8.68 -6.55 -5.64
CA LYS A 53 10.11 -6.67 -5.36
C LYS A 53 10.43 -6.89 -3.88
N ASN A 54 9.51 -6.55 -2.98
CA ASN A 54 9.73 -6.73 -1.55
C ASN A 54 9.45 -8.18 -1.12
N THR A 55 8.44 -8.81 -1.71
CA THR A 55 8.05 -10.19 -1.37
C THR A 55 8.56 -11.23 -2.36
N GLY A 56 9.02 -10.81 -3.53
CA GLY A 56 9.38 -11.71 -4.63
C GLY A 56 8.19 -12.36 -5.33
N LEU A 57 6.96 -11.96 -4.98
CA LEU A 57 5.74 -12.48 -5.58
C LEU A 57 5.48 -11.84 -6.95
N MET A 58 5.00 -12.67 -7.88
CA MET A 58 4.45 -12.23 -9.16
C MET A 58 2.96 -12.52 -9.19
N TRP A 59 2.18 -11.54 -9.62
CA TRP A 59 0.73 -11.58 -9.63
C TRP A 59 0.19 -11.57 -11.05
N GLN A 60 -0.76 -12.46 -11.34
CA GLN A 60 -1.56 -12.40 -12.55
C GLN A 60 -2.34 -11.08 -12.59
N ASP A 61 -2.26 -10.35 -13.72
CA ASP A 61 -3.03 -9.12 -13.90
C ASP A 61 -3.50 -8.93 -15.35
N ASN A 62 -3.81 -10.06 -16.03
CA ASN A 62 -4.52 -10.10 -17.30
C ASN A 62 -6.04 -9.98 -17.10
N ILE A 63 -6.81 -10.00 -18.19
CA ILE A 63 -8.26 -9.87 -18.17
C ILE A 63 -8.94 -10.94 -17.30
N ASP A 64 -8.37 -12.13 -17.22
CA ASP A 64 -8.92 -13.24 -16.42
C ASP A 64 -8.99 -12.89 -14.94
N ALA A 65 -7.99 -12.14 -14.44
CA ALA A 65 -7.95 -11.74 -13.04
C ALA A 65 -9.18 -10.91 -12.60
N LYS A 66 -9.89 -10.27 -13.53
CA LYS A 66 -11.11 -9.50 -13.24
C LYS A 66 -12.40 -10.11 -13.82
N THR A 67 -12.32 -11.24 -14.53
CA THR A 67 -13.49 -11.86 -15.16
C THR A 67 -13.77 -13.26 -14.64
N ILE A 68 -12.73 -14.03 -14.30
CA ILE A 68 -12.88 -15.41 -13.87
C ILE A 68 -13.44 -15.49 -12.44
N ARG A 69 -14.61 -16.12 -12.32
CA ARG A 69 -15.26 -16.43 -11.04
C ARG A 69 -15.46 -17.94 -10.90
N LYS A 70 -15.00 -18.50 -9.79
CA LYS A 70 -15.05 -19.94 -9.52
C LYS A 70 -15.41 -20.20 -8.06
N ASN A 71 -15.92 -21.39 -7.74
CA ASN A 71 -15.91 -21.87 -6.38
C ASN A 71 -14.46 -22.12 -5.92
N ARG A 72 -14.26 -22.30 -4.61
CA ARG A 72 -12.89 -22.36 -4.07
C ARG A 72 -12.06 -23.55 -4.57
N LYS A 73 -12.69 -24.73 -4.78
CA LYS A 73 -12.00 -25.92 -5.30
C LYS A 73 -11.50 -25.66 -6.72
N ASP A 74 -12.40 -25.16 -7.57
CA ASP A 74 -12.09 -24.86 -8.97
C ASP A 74 -11.12 -23.69 -9.12
N ALA A 75 -11.15 -22.70 -8.20
CA ALA A 75 -10.19 -21.62 -8.16
C ALA A 75 -8.76 -22.13 -7.89
N LYS A 76 -8.60 -23.08 -6.95
CA LYS A 76 -7.32 -23.74 -6.71
C LYS A 76 -6.83 -24.49 -7.94
N GLN A 77 -7.72 -25.26 -8.59
CA GLN A 77 -7.37 -26.02 -9.78
C GLN A 77 -7.01 -25.09 -10.93
N TYR A 78 -7.77 -24.03 -11.16
CA TYR A 78 -7.50 -23.02 -12.19
C TYR A 78 -6.07 -22.45 -12.06
N CYS A 79 -5.68 -22.00 -10.88
CA CYS A 79 -4.33 -21.46 -10.69
C CYS A 79 -3.24 -22.53 -10.89
N ARG A 80 -3.46 -23.77 -10.43
CA ARG A 80 -2.48 -24.85 -10.58
C ARG A 80 -2.27 -25.30 -12.03
N SER A 81 -3.31 -25.20 -12.86
CA SER A 81 -3.23 -25.54 -14.28
C SER A 81 -2.94 -24.35 -15.19
N LEU A 82 -2.75 -23.16 -14.60
CA LEU A 82 -2.48 -21.94 -15.36
C LEU A 82 -1.06 -21.96 -15.93
N VAL A 83 -0.96 -21.90 -17.26
CA VAL A 83 0.28 -21.58 -17.96
C VAL A 83 0.15 -20.14 -18.45
N PHE A 84 0.92 -19.23 -17.88
CA PHE A 84 0.77 -17.80 -18.14
C PHE A 84 2.10 -17.06 -18.01
N ALA A 85 2.36 -16.14 -18.94
CA ALA A 85 3.57 -15.30 -18.98
C ALA A 85 4.90 -16.09 -19.00
N GLY A 86 4.87 -17.34 -19.48
CA GLY A 86 6.02 -18.25 -19.53
C GLY A 86 6.27 -19.03 -18.24
N TYR A 87 5.28 -19.10 -17.34
CA TYR A 87 5.36 -19.81 -16.06
C TYR A 87 4.15 -20.75 -15.89
N ASP A 88 4.35 -21.86 -15.18
CA ASP A 88 3.35 -22.91 -14.87
C ASP A 88 3.25 -23.25 -13.37
N ASP A 89 3.95 -22.49 -12.51
CA ASP A 89 4.00 -22.66 -11.05
C ASP A 89 3.04 -21.72 -10.29
N TRP A 90 1.93 -21.36 -10.91
CA TRP A 90 0.91 -20.51 -10.32
C TRP A 90 0.09 -21.22 -9.25
N TYR A 91 -0.34 -20.47 -8.23
CA TYR A 91 -1.22 -21.00 -7.19
C TYR A 91 -2.22 -19.94 -6.70
N LEU A 92 -3.29 -20.42 -6.04
CA LEU A 92 -4.25 -19.54 -5.39
C LEU A 92 -3.60 -18.95 -4.13
N PRO A 93 -3.50 -17.61 -3.99
CA PRO A 93 -2.77 -16.96 -2.90
C PRO A 93 -3.30 -17.33 -1.53
N ARG A 94 -2.43 -17.36 -0.53
CA ARG A 94 -2.82 -17.36 0.89
C ARG A 94 -3.41 -16.00 1.26
N LEU A 95 -4.15 -15.95 2.35
CA LEU A 95 -4.76 -14.70 2.82
C LEU A 95 -3.69 -13.61 3.08
N LYS A 96 -2.56 -13.97 3.70
CA LYS A 96 -1.44 -13.04 3.96
C LYS A 96 -0.86 -12.47 2.66
N GLU A 97 -0.70 -13.30 1.65
CA GLU A 97 -0.23 -12.88 0.33
C GLU A 97 -1.25 -11.94 -0.32
N LEU A 98 -2.53 -12.31 -0.33
CA LEU A 98 -3.57 -11.47 -0.92
C LEU A 98 -3.72 -10.13 -0.20
N LYS A 99 -3.53 -10.11 1.13
CA LYS A 99 -3.49 -8.86 1.93
C LYS A 99 -2.31 -7.96 1.55
N SER A 100 -1.19 -8.50 1.10
CA SER A 100 -0.02 -7.69 0.74
C SER A 100 -0.24 -6.75 -0.44
N ILE A 101 -1.26 -7.01 -1.27
CA ILE A 101 -1.64 -6.15 -2.39
C ILE A 101 -2.84 -5.23 -2.08
N VAL A 102 -3.40 -5.28 -0.88
CA VAL A 102 -4.41 -4.33 -0.41
C VAL A 102 -3.74 -2.99 -0.11
N ASP A 103 -4.45 -1.92 -0.43
CA ASP A 103 -4.13 -0.55 -0.03
C ASP A 103 -5.29 -0.03 0.85
N GLU A 104 -5.09 -0.06 2.16
CA GLU A 104 -6.11 0.32 3.13
C GLU A 104 -6.46 1.82 3.11
N SER A 105 -5.63 2.64 2.42
CA SER A 105 -5.92 4.05 2.20
C SER A 105 -6.89 4.30 1.04
N LYS A 106 -7.22 3.26 0.28
CA LYS A 106 -8.10 3.32 -0.89
C LYS A 106 -9.41 2.58 -0.67
N PHE A 107 -10.39 2.98 -1.47
CA PHE A 107 -11.69 2.36 -1.52
C PHE A 107 -12.16 2.28 -2.98
N ASP A 108 -12.75 1.16 -3.38
CA ASP A 108 -13.39 0.91 -4.68
C ASP A 108 -12.51 1.23 -5.91
N PRO A 109 -11.38 0.54 -6.13
CA PRO A 109 -10.87 -0.62 -5.39
C PRO A 109 -9.78 -0.28 -4.36
N ALA A 110 -9.77 -1.01 -3.25
CA ALA A 110 -8.75 -0.99 -2.21
C ALA A 110 -7.54 -1.86 -2.61
N ILE A 111 -6.84 -1.47 -3.68
CA ILE A 111 -5.69 -2.20 -4.21
C ILE A 111 -4.50 -1.27 -4.42
N ARG A 112 -3.29 -1.79 -4.22
CA ARG A 112 -2.05 -1.06 -4.43
C ARG A 112 -1.87 -0.67 -5.89
N TYR A 113 -1.15 0.42 -6.12
CA TYR A 113 -0.82 0.90 -7.46
C TYR A 113 -0.09 -0.19 -8.28
N GLY A 114 -0.36 -0.23 -9.59
CA GLY A 114 0.24 -1.16 -10.55
C GLY A 114 -0.74 -2.21 -11.07
N PHE A 115 -1.82 -2.52 -10.34
CA PHE A 115 -2.86 -3.42 -10.84
C PHE A 115 -3.85 -2.68 -11.74
N LYS A 116 -4.15 -3.25 -12.92
CA LYS A 116 -5.10 -2.71 -13.90
C LYS A 116 -6.38 -3.57 -14.01
N ASN A 117 -6.25 -4.86 -13.79
CA ASN A 117 -7.35 -5.82 -13.97
C ASN A 117 -7.89 -6.30 -12.63
N ILE A 118 -8.72 -5.48 -12.00
CA ILE A 118 -9.35 -5.75 -10.71
C ILE A 118 -10.86 -5.49 -10.77
N GLN A 119 -11.62 -6.27 -10.02
CA GLN A 119 -13.01 -5.98 -9.65
C GLN A 119 -13.07 -5.59 -8.18
N SER A 120 -13.87 -4.60 -7.87
CA SER A 120 -14.19 -4.20 -6.49
C SER A 120 -15.14 -5.21 -5.86
N ASN A 121 -14.64 -6.41 -5.61
CA ASN A 121 -15.43 -7.57 -5.17
C ASN A 121 -14.54 -8.58 -4.44
N HIS A 122 -15.11 -9.72 -4.05
CA HIS A 122 -14.46 -10.77 -3.30
C HIS A 122 -13.53 -11.62 -4.16
N TYR A 123 -12.29 -11.80 -3.70
CA TYR A 123 -11.27 -12.69 -4.29
C TYR A 123 -10.91 -13.81 -3.33
N TRP A 124 -10.92 -15.06 -3.81
CA TRP A 124 -10.58 -16.23 -3.00
C TRP A 124 -9.15 -16.21 -2.48
N SER A 125 -9.00 -16.63 -1.24
CA SER A 125 -7.70 -17.11 -0.74
C SER A 125 -7.67 -18.64 -0.63
N SER A 126 -6.44 -19.19 -0.59
CA SER A 126 -6.22 -20.61 -0.30
C SER A 126 -6.28 -20.93 1.19
N SER A 127 -6.24 -19.93 2.07
CA SER A 127 -6.29 -20.10 3.52
C SER A 127 -7.64 -20.68 3.97
N PRO A 128 -7.63 -21.67 4.85
CA PRO A 128 -8.87 -22.20 5.44
C PRO A 128 -9.46 -21.17 6.42
N ASN A 129 -10.77 -21.24 6.61
CA ASN A 129 -11.38 -20.67 7.81
C ASN A 129 -11.36 -21.76 8.88
N LEU A 130 -10.53 -21.59 9.92
CA LEU A 130 -10.35 -22.59 10.97
C LEU A 130 -11.55 -22.65 11.93
N SER A 131 -12.32 -21.56 12.02
CA SER A 131 -13.53 -21.50 12.86
C SER A 131 -14.75 -22.09 12.17
N ASP A 132 -14.71 -22.23 10.83
CA ASP A 132 -15.83 -22.72 10.05
C ASP A 132 -15.34 -23.40 8.77
N ILE A 133 -15.29 -24.73 8.79
CA ILE A 133 -14.77 -25.54 7.68
C ILE A 133 -15.65 -25.48 6.41
N MET A 134 -16.90 -25.08 6.53
CA MET A 134 -17.81 -24.93 5.38
C MET A 134 -17.51 -23.68 4.57
N ASN A 135 -16.88 -22.69 5.21
CA ASN A 135 -16.50 -21.43 4.62
C ASN A 135 -15.00 -21.34 4.29
N ALA A 136 -14.63 -20.36 3.51
CA ALA A 136 -13.26 -20.05 3.16
C ALA A 136 -13.03 -18.53 3.15
N LEU A 137 -11.82 -18.14 3.51
CA LEU A 137 -11.43 -16.74 3.61
C LEU A 137 -11.22 -16.13 2.22
N ASN A 138 -11.63 -14.89 2.08
CA ASN A 138 -11.48 -14.07 0.89
C ASN A 138 -11.20 -12.61 1.27
N ILE A 139 -10.77 -11.80 0.31
CA ILE A 139 -10.63 -10.34 0.43
C ILE A 139 -11.69 -9.69 -0.46
N ASP A 140 -12.43 -8.76 0.10
CA ASP A 140 -13.24 -7.82 -0.68
C ASP A 140 -12.37 -6.63 -1.09
N PHE A 141 -12.03 -6.54 -2.37
CA PHE A 141 -11.24 -5.43 -2.91
C PHE A 141 -12.03 -4.12 -3.07
N LYS A 142 -13.31 -4.08 -2.74
CA LYS A 142 -13.99 -2.80 -2.58
C LYS A 142 -13.49 -2.07 -1.33
N SER A 143 -13.33 -2.80 -0.22
CA SER A 143 -13.01 -2.25 1.09
C SER A 143 -11.64 -2.66 1.64
N GLY A 144 -10.96 -3.62 1.03
CA GLY A 144 -9.73 -4.22 1.53
C GLY A 144 -9.93 -5.20 2.70
N LYS A 145 -11.17 -5.41 3.16
CA LYS A 145 -11.47 -6.22 4.34
C LYS A 145 -11.49 -7.71 4.04
N THR A 146 -11.18 -8.50 5.07
CA THR A 146 -11.31 -9.97 5.03
C THR A 146 -12.74 -10.38 5.33
N TYR A 147 -13.25 -11.30 4.51
CA TYR A 147 -14.55 -11.94 4.68
C TYR A 147 -14.42 -13.45 4.58
N ASN A 148 -15.53 -14.14 4.78
CA ASN A 148 -15.67 -15.55 4.48
C ASN A 148 -16.91 -15.78 3.62
N ASN A 149 -16.81 -16.75 2.71
CA ASN A 149 -17.92 -17.19 1.88
C ASN A 149 -17.98 -18.72 1.88
N THR A 150 -19.16 -19.27 1.63
CA THR A 150 -19.28 -20.70 1.45
C THR A 150 -18.36 -21.17 0.33
N ARG A 151 -17.69 -22.31 0.53
CA ARG A 151 -16.72 -22.84 -0.45
C ARG A 151 -17.35 -23.16 -1.82
N LYS A 152 -18.67 -23.34 -1.87
CA LYS A 152 -19.45 -23.54 -3.10
C LYS A 152 -19.80 -22.23 -3.81
N GLY A 153 -19.76 -21.09 -3.11
CA GLY A 153 -19.96 -19.76 -3.67
C GLY A 153 -18.88 -19.40 -4.69
N LYS A 154 -19.15 -18.43 -5.57
CA LYS A 154 -18.22 -18.00 -6.61
C LYS A 154 -17.64 -16.63 -6.24
N CYS A 155 -16.31 -16.57 -6.10
CA CYS A 155 -15.55 -15.32 -6.01
C CYS A 155 -14.59 -15.21 -7.20
N TYR A 156 -14.03 -14.02 -7.39
CA TYR A 156 -12.99 -13.80 -8.37
C TYR A 156 -11.70 -14.53 -7.99
N VAL A 157 -10.88 -14.79 -9.02
CA VAL A 157 -9.63 -15.53 -8.87
C VAL A 157 -8.49 -14.67 -9.40
N ARG A 158 -7.46 -14.51 -8.59
CA ARG A 158 -6.17 -13.94 -9.00
C ARG A 158 -5.09 -14.91 -8.56
N CYS A 159 -4.32 -15.40 -9.50
CA CYS A 159 -3.23 -16.31 -9.21
C CYS A 159 -1.95 -15.55 -8.85
N VAL A 160 -1.12 -16.19 -8.06
CA VAL A 160 0.19 -15.70 -7.66
C VAL A 160 1.23 -16.79 -7.85
N ARG A 161 2.48 -16.40 -8.08
CA ARG A 161 3.63 -17.30 -8.06
C ARG A 161 4.79 -16.70 -7.28
N GLY A 162 5.77 -17.52 -6.91
CA GLY A 162 6.95 -17.13 -6.14
C GLY A 162 6.91 -17.62 -4.70
N ASN A 163 7.94 -17.28 -3.93
CA ASN A 163 8.06 -17.74 -2.55
C ASN A 163 8.05 -16.55 -1.59
N TYR A 164 6.95 -16.35 -0.90
CA TYR A 164 6.77 -15.31 0.11
C TYR A 164 7.76 -15.42 1.29
N ASN A 165 8.29 -16.63 1.55
CA ASN A 165 9.17 -16.89 2.70
C ASN A 165 10.63 -16.49 2.48
N ARG A 166 11.02 -15.96 1.32
CA ARG A 166 12.40 -15.57 1.02
C ARG A 166 12.85 -14.26 1.64
N LEU A 167 11.94 -13.51 2.28
CA LEU A 167 12.16 -12.16 2.75
C LEU A 167 11.83 -11.94 4.24
N ILE A 168 11.76 -13.05 5.02
CA ILE A 168 11.60 -12.98 6.47
C ILE A 168 12.92 -13.40 7.11
#